data_1f67553eb11c082c5500f5bbcd65b6a8
#
_entry.id   1f67553eb11c082c5500f5bbcd65b6a8
#
_cell.length_a   1.000
_cell.length_b   1.000
_cell.length_c   1.000
_cell.angle_alpha   90.00
_cell.angle_beta   90.00
_cell.angle_gamma   90.00
#
_symmetry.space_group_name_H-M   'P 1'
#
loop_
_entity.id
_entity.type
_entity.pdbx_description
1 polymer ?
#
loop_
_entity_poly.entity_id
_entity_poly.type
_entity_poly.pdbx_seq_one_letter_code
_entity_poly.pdbx_strand_id
1 'polypeptide(L)'
;MRVHFIIHQDYEEAAACEEWVISRDYQISHSRVYLGDKLPESAAGFDMLIIMGGPQSPVTTIEECPYFDTNAEQSLILSAINNGKAVLGICLGAQLIGQALNGMYEHSPNKEIGYFPIYLTEAGMADELISHFDKEMLVAHWHGDMPGLTEQAQVLAYSKGCPRQIIRYAPLVYGFQCHLELNAKAIDKLIAASASELEKAADYPFIQSAEEIRSFDYSVMNQQLFIFMDKLMRLYQNNIE
;
A
#
# COMPACT_ATOMS: atom_id res chain seq x y z
N MET A 1 -21.13 -1.38 0.53
CA MET A 1 -19.97 -0.69 -0.06
C MET A 1 -19.32 -1.57 -1.12
N ARG A 2 -18.66 -0.96 -2.09
CA ARG A 2 -18.01 -1.62 -3.23
C ARG A 2 -16.52 -1.29 -3.17
N VAL A 3 -15.67 -2.28 -3.11
CA VAL A 3 -14.20 -2.09 -3.06
C VAL A 3 -13.60 -2.69 -4.34
N HIS A 4 -12.74 -1.91 -4.99
CA HIS A 4 -12.02 -2.34 -6.19
C HIS A 4 -10.53 -2.43 -5.89
N PHE A 5 -9.91 -3.54 -6.27
CA PHE A 5 -8.49 -3.78 -6.13
C PHE A 5 -7.78 -3.73 -7.49
N ILE A 6 -6.63 -3.06 -7.55
CA ILE A 6 -5.65 -3.21 -8.63
C ILE A 6 -4.52 -4.08 -8.10
N ILE A 7 -4.24 -5.20 -8.79
CA ILE A 7 -3.24 -6.20 -8.39
C ILE A 7 -2.25 -6.40 -9.53
N HIS A 8 -0.96 -6.20 -9.24
CA HIS A 8 0.11 -6.17 -10.24
C HIS A 8 0.83 -7.51 -10.42
N GLN A 9 0.77 -8.41 -9.42
CA GLN A 9 1.39 -9.73 -9.45
C GLN A 9 0.63 -10.72 -8.55
N ASP A 10 0.78 -12.00 -8.80
CA ASP A 10 0.14 -13.08 -8.04
C ASP A 10 0.71 -13.29 -6.64
N TYR A 11 1.94 -12.80 -6.40
CA TYR A 11 2.59 -12.81 -5.09
C TYR A 11 2.42 -11.49 -4.31
N GLU A 12 1.81 -10.48 -4.91
CA GLU A 12 1.41 -9.19 -4.30
C GLU A 12 -0.12 -9.13 -4.12
N GLU A 13 -0.68 -10.20 -3.56
CA GLU A 13 -2.14 -10.34 -3.34
C GLU A 13 -2.66 -9.31 -2.32
N ALA A 14 -3.99 -9.08 -2.35
CA ALA A 14 -4.65 -8.17 -1.41
C ALA A 14 -4.69 -8.69 0.05
N ALA A 15 -4.42 -9.98 0.27
CA ALA A 15 -4.26 -10.65 1.57
C ALA A 15 -5.27 -10.16 2.62
N ALA A 16 -4.82 -9.58 3.75
CA ALA A 16 -5.72 -9.12 4.81
C ALA A 16 -6.68 -7.98 4.37
N CYS A 17 -6.34 -7.19 3.34
CA CYS A 17 -7.29 -6.23 2.78
C CYS A 17 -8.53 -6.91 2.21
N GLU A 18 -8.37 -8.02 1.48
CA GLU A 18 -9.49 -8.79 0.95
C GLU A 18 -10.28 -9.50 2.06
N GLU A 19 -9.58 -10.03 3.07
CA GLU A 19 -10.20 -10.61 4.27
C GLU A 19 -11.08 -9.58 4.99
N TRP A 20 -10.62 -8.34 5.11
CA TRP A 20 -11.41 -7.25 5.67
C TRP A 20 -12.67 -6.98 4.86
N VAL A 21 -12.58 -6.85 3.52
CA VAL A 21 -13.74 -6.61 2.63
C VAL A 21 -14.79 -7.71 2.80
N ILE A 22 -14.36 -8.98 2.80
CA ILE A 22 -15.23 -10.14 2.98
C ILE A 22 -15.90 -10.11 4.37
N SER A 23 -15.13 -9.80 5.42
CA SER A 23 -15.64 -9.76 6.81
C SER A 23 -16.67 -8.65 7.07
N ARG A 24 -16.78 -7.67 6.16
CA ARG A 24 -17.76 -6.57 6.22
C ARG A 24 -18.92 -6.74 5.23
N ASP A 25 -19.03 -7.89 4.56
CA ASP A 25 -20.02 -8.16 3.51
C ASP A 25 -20.03 -7.07 2.39
N TYR A 26 -18.88 -6.50 2.08
CA TYR A 26 -18.74 -5.52 1.00
C TYR A 26 -18.59 -6.24 -0.34
N GLN A 27 -19.05 -5.60 -1.41
CA GLN A 27 -18.85 -6.10 -2.77
C GLN A 27 -17.39 -5.89 -3.18
N ILE A 28 -16.80 -6.89 -3.80
CA ILE A 28 -15.41 -6.91 -4.22
C ILE A 28 -15.29 -7.03 -5.73
N SER A 29 -14.35 -6.31 -6.30
CA SER A 29 -13.95 -6.44 -7.71
C SER A 29 -12.44 -6.26 -7.85
N HIS A 30 -11.86 -6.85 -8.89
CA HIS A 30 -10.43 -6.83 -9.13
C HIS A 30 -10.10 -6.45 -10.58
N SER A 31 -8.98 -5.76 -10.75
CA SER A 31 -8.21 -5.68 -11.99
C SER A 31 -6.86 -6.33 -11.73
N ARG A 32 -6.72 -7.60 -12.08
CA ARG A 32 -5.45 -8.33 -12.07
C ARG A 32 -4.73 -8.03 -13.37
N VAL A 33 -4.02 -6.89 -13.41
CA VAL A 33 -3.42 -6.39 -14.64
C VAL A 33 -2.42 -7.37 -15.24
N TYR A 34 -1.71 -8.14 -14.42
CA TYR A 34 -0.79 -9.20 -14.84
C TYR A 34 -1.47 -10.38 -15.57
N LEU A 35 -2.81 -10.52 -15.46
CA LEU A 35 -3.62 -11.46 -16.21
C LEU A 35 -4.31 -10.82 -17.43
N GLY A 36 -4.09 -9.52 -17.67
CA GLY A 36 -4.72 -8.76 -18.74
C GLY A 36 -6.10 -8.23 -18.41
N ASP A 37 -6.52 -8.22 -17.12
CA ASP A 37 -7.76 -7.58 -16.72
C ASP A 37 -7.68 -6.07 -17.02
N LYS A 38 -8.80 -5.52 -17.47
CA LYS A 38 -8.90 -4.07 -17.73
C LYS A 38 -9.15 -3.31 -16.42
N LEU A 39 -8.61 -2.10 -16.36
CA LEU A 39 -8.99 -1.14 -15.33
C LEU A 39 -10.42 -0.65 -15.56
N PRO A 40 -11.17 -0.27 -14.50
CA PRO A 40 -12.44 0.43 -14.64
C PRO A 40 -12.30 1.71 -15.45
N GLU A 41 -13.24 1.98 -16.34
CA GLU A 41 -13.25 3.22 -17.14
C GLU A 41 -13.49 4.47 -16.29
N SER A 42 -14.07 4.33 -15.10
CA SER A 42 -14.34 5.44 -14.19
C SER A 42 -14.49 4.97 -12.74
N ALA A 43 -14.43 5.92 -11.79
CA ALA A 43 -14.64 5.67 -10.37
C ALA A 43 -16.11 5.43 -9.97
N ALA A 44 -17.06 5.41 -10.90
CA ALA A 44 -18.49 5.23 -10.58
C ALA A 44 -18.82 3.81 -10.07
N GLY A 45 -17.99 2.82 -10.40
CA GLY A 45 -18.20 1.41 -10.09
C GLY A 45 -17.85 1.02 -8.64
N PHE A 46 -17.14 1.85 -7.89
CA PHE A 46 -16.66 1.53 -6.55
C PHE A 46 -16.77 2.73 -5.59
N ASP A 47 -16.64 2.45 -4.31
CA ASP A 47 -16.67 3.41 -3.21
C ASP A 47 -15.27 3.57 -2.60
N MET A 48 -14.43 2.53 -2.71
CA MET A 48 -13.01 2.52 -2.33
C MET A 48 -12.16 1.88 -3.41
N LEU A 49 -11.01 2.47 -3.69
CA LEU A 49 -9.95 1.94 -4.56
C LEU A 49 -8.75 1.54 -3.68
N ILE A 50 -8.31 0.30 -3.81
CA ILE A 50 -7.08 -0.19 -3.18
C ILE A 50 -6.10 -0.59 -4.27
N ILE A 51 -4.92 0.03 -4.29
CA ILE A 51 -3.85 -0.23 -5.24
C ILE A 51 -2.75 -1.01 -4.50
N MET A 52 -2.53 -2.24 -4.91
CA MET A 52 -1.57 -3.13 -4.26
C MET A 52 -0.12 -2.83 -4.67
N GLY A 53 0.80 -3.54 -4.04
CA GLY A 53 2.22 -3.56 -4.39
C GLY A 53 2.50 -4.18 -5.75
N GLY A 54 3.77 -4.12 -6.15
CA GLY A 54 4.26 -4.68 -7.40
C GLY A 54 5.76 -4.47 -7.58
N PRO A 55 6.41 -5.26 -8.43
CA PRO A 55 7.85 -5.14 -8.71
C PRO A 55 8.18 -3.95 -9.63
N GLN A 56 7.17 -3.29 -10.18
CA GLN A 56 7.33 -2.13 -11.05
C GLN A 56 7.61 -0.86 -10.22
N SER A 57 7.96 0.21 -10.91
CA SER A 57 7.99 1.57 -10.36
C SER A 57 7.02 2.48 -11.12
N PRO A 58 6.66 3.65 -10.60
CA PRO A 58 5.77 4.58 -11.30
C PRO A 58 6.27 5.06 -12.68
N VAL A 59 7.52 4.83 -13.01
CA VAL A 59 8.13 5.18 -14.30
C VAL A 59 8.40 3.98 -15.19
N THR A 60 8.04 2.77 -14.76
CA THR A 60 8.12 1.57 -15.61
C THR A 60 7.26 1.77 -16.86
N THR A 61 7.88 1.59 -18.02
CA THR A 61 7.22 1.80 -19.30
C THR A 61 6.45 0.56 -19.76
N ILE A 62 5.53 0.74 -20.71
CA ILE A 62 4.76 -0.36 -21.30
C ILE A 62 5.66 -1.31 -22.13
N GLU A 63 6.78 -0.81 -22.63
CA GLU A 63 7.80 -1.63 -23.30
C GLU A 63 8.53 -2.56 -22.35
N GLU A 64 8.76 -2.12 -21.11
CA GLU A 64 9.41 -2.92 -20.06
C GLU A 64 8.42 -3.89 -19.42
N CYS A 65 7.16 -3.48 -19.23
CA CYS A 65 6.11 -4.29 -18.63
C CYS A 65 4.77 -4.10 -19.37
N PRO A 66 4.47 -4.91 -20.41
CA PRO A 66 3.34 -4.69 -21.31
C PRO A 66 1.94 -4.71 -20.68
N TYR A 67 1.78 -5.24 -19.47
CA TYR A 67 0.51 -5.26 -18.75
C TYR A 67 0.38 -4.11 -17.74
N PHE A 68 1.43 -3.32 -17.53
CA PHE A 68 1.45 -2.24 -16.55
C PHE A 68 1.39 -0.88 -17.27
N ASP A 69 0.20 -0.28 -17.31
CA ASP A 69 -0.01 1.07 -17.84
C ASP A 69 -0.11 2.07 -16.70
N THR A 70 1.04 2.62 -16.31
CA THR A 70 1.12 3.60 -15.22
C THR A 70 0.26 4.86 -15.48
N ASN A 71 0.09 5.28 -16.74
CA ASN A 71 -0.73 6.45 -17.08
C ASN A 71 -2.22 6.15 -16.89
N ALA A 72 -2.67 4.96 -17.30
CA ALA A 72 -4.05 4.52 -17.10
C ALA A 72 -4.38 4.39 -15.61
N GLU A 73 -3.46 3.82 -14.81
CA GLU A 73 -3.65 3.70 -13.36
C GLU A 73 -3.67 5.05 -12.67
N GLN A 74 -2.74 5.96 -12.97
CA GLN A 74 -2.75 7.33 -12.44
C GLN A 74 -4.03 8.09 -12.82
N SER A 75 -4.54 7.88 -14.04
CA SER A 75 -5.80 8.49 -14.49
C SER A 75 -6.99 7.98 -13.66
N LEU A 76 -7.04 6.66 -13.36
CA LEU A 76 -8.08 6.07 -12.51
C LEU A 76 -7.95 6.56 -11.06
N ILE A 77 -6.74 6.64 -10.51
CA ILE A 77 -6.46 7.19 -9.17
C ILE A 77 -6.98 8.63 -9.09
N LEU A 78 -6.64 9.49 -10.04
CA LEU A 78 -7.13 10.86 -10.09
C LEU A 78 -8.65 10.93 -10.23
N SER A 79 -9.24 10.05 -11.04
CA SER A 79 -10.69 9.94 -11.15
C SER A 79 -11.33 9.57 -9.81
N ALA A 80 -10.76 8.61 -9.07
CA ALA A 80 -11.25 8.22 -7.75
C ALA A 80 -11.16 9.38 -6.75
N ILE A 81 -10.02 10.05 -6.67
CA ILE A 81 -9.78 11.20 -5.78
C ILE A 81 -10.76 12.34 -6.09
N ASN A 82 -10.87 12.73 -7.36
CA ASN A 82 -11.74 13.84 -7.79
C ASN A 82 -13.24 13.55 -7.59
N ASN A 83 -13.63 12.27 -7.54
CA ASN A 83 -14.99 11.85 -7.22
C ASN A 83 -15.19 11.55 -5.71
N GLY A 84 -14.28 11.98 -4.85
CA GLY A 84 -14.38 11.85 -3.41
C GLY A 84 -14.38 10.40 -2.91
N LYS A 85 -13.78 9.46 -3.64
CA LYS A 85 -13.68 8.05 -3.23
C LYS A 85 -12.58 7.88 -2.18
N ALA A 86 -12.74 6.86 -1.34
CA ALA A 86 -11.64 6.41 -0.48
C ALA A 86 -10.56 5.75 -1.36
N VAL A 87 -9.29 6.11 -1.13
CA VAL A 87 -8.16 5.57 -1.88
C VAL A 87 -7.05 5.15 -0.91
N LEU A 88 -6.63 3.90 -1.02
CA LEU A 88 -5.49 3.34 -0.29
C LEU A 88 -4.50 2.75 -1.29
N GLY A 89 -3.26 3.23 -1.27
CA GLY A 89 -2.15 2.62 -2.00
C GLY A 89 -1.20 1.92 -1.06
N ILE A 90 -0.73 0.73 -1.43
CA ILE A 90 0.25 -0.06 -0.67
C ILE A 90 1.49 -0.25 -1.53
N CYS A 91 2.67 0.05 -1.00
CA CYS A 91 3.97 -0.05 -1.65
C CYS A 91 3.98 0.70 -3.01
N LEU A 92 4.02 0.00 -4.15
CA LEU A 92 3.87 0.61 -5.49
C LEU A 92 2.61 1.49 -5.57
N GLY A 93 1.49 1.04 -5.01
CA GLY A 93 0.25 1.81 -4.98
C GLY A 93 0.38 3.16 -4.28
N ALA A 94 1.14 3.24 -3.19
CA ALA A 94 1.44 4.50 -2.51
C ALA A 94 2.28 5.44 -3.39
N GLN A 95 3.24 4.89 -4.12
CA GLN A 95 4.07 5.64 -5.07
C GLN A 95 3.25 6.15 -6.25
N LEU A 96 2.32 5.35 -6.78
CA LEU A 96 1.41 5.74 -7.86
C LEU A 96 0.45 6.86 -7.44
N ILE A 97 -0.05 6.85 -6.20
CA ILE A 97 -0.85 7.97 -5.66
C ILE A 97 -0.01 9.26 -5.64
N GLY A 98 1.20 9.19 -5.09
CA GLY A 98 2.11 10.34 -5.08
C GLY A 98 2.34 10.87 -6.49
N GLN A 99 2.69 10.00 -7.42
CA GLN A 99 2.96 10.33 -8.83
C GLN A 99 1.74 10.94 -9.52
N ALA A 100 0.54 10.38 -9.33
CA ALA A 100 -0.72 10.91 -9.87
C ALA A 100 -1.00 12.34 -9.38
N LEU A 101 -0.57 12.66 -8.16
CA LEU A 101 -0.71 13.98 -7.55
C LEU A 101 0.51 14.89 -7.77
N ASN A 102 1.40 14.57 -8.73
CA ASN A 102 2.64 15.29 -9.08
C ASN A 102 3.75 15.23 -8.01
N GLY A 103 3.69 14.31 -7.07
CA GLY A 103 4.78 13.99 -6.16
C GLY A 103 5.65 12.88 -6.77
N MET A 104 6.84 13.20 -7.25
CA MET A 104 7.74 12.20 -7.84
C MET A 104 8.22 11.22 -6.78
N TYR A 105 8.14 9.90 -7.07
CA TYR A 105 8.72 8.88 -6.21
C TYR A 105 10.25 9.05 -6.13
N GLU A 106 10.84 8.55 -5.06
CA GLU A 106 12.29 8.63 -4.83
C GLU A 106 12.81 7.28 -4.34
N HIS A 107 14.10 7.03 -4.51
CA HIS A 107 14.74 5.91 -3.84
C HIS A 107 14.79 6.14 -2.34
N SER A 108 14.43 5.12 -1.57
CA SER A 108 14.59 5.14 -0.11
C SER A 108 16.08 5.15 0.25
N PRO A 109 16.48 5.83 1.34
CA PRO A 109 17.86 5.78 1.83
C PRO A 109 18.37 4.36 2.07
N ASN A 110 17.49 3.45 2.47
CA ASN A 110 17.80 2.03 2.61
C ASN A 110 16.68 1.18 2.02
N LYS A 111 17.06 -0.01 1.53
CA LYS A 111 16.12 -1.08 1.25
C LYS A 111 15.70 -1.72 2.56
N GLU A 112 14.41 -1.97 2.72
CA GLU A 112 13.85 -2.65 3.90
C GLU A 112 13.08 -3.89 3.43
N ILE A 113 13.48 -5.07 3.93
CA ILE A 113 12.79 -6.35 3.72
C ILE A 113 12.74 -7.09 5.06
N GLY A 114 11.53 -7.32 5.56
CA GLY A 114 11.30 -7.98 6.84
C GLY A 114 10.39 -7.16 7.75
N TYR A 115 10.52 -7.37 9.06
CA TYR A 115 9.72 -6.72 10.09
C TYR A 115 10.55 -5.73 10.87
N PHE A 116 10.27 -4.46 10.67
CA PHE A 116 10.92 -3.36 11.34
C PHE A 116 9.89 -2.38 11.91
N PRO A 117 10.22 -1.66 12.97
CA PRO A 117 9.28 -0.69 13.53
C PRO A 117 9.11 0.53 12.62
N ILE A 118 7.87 0.97 12.50
CA ILE A 118 7.53 2.32 12.09
C ILE A 118 7.29 3.19 13.34
N TYR A 119 7.52 4.48 13.20
CA TYR A 119 7.37 5.49 14.25
C TYR A 119 6.38 6.54 13.79
N LEU A 120 5.31 6.77 14.56
CA LEU A 120 4.38 7.86 14.26
C LEU A 120 5.04 9.22 14.44
N THR A 121 4.83 10.11 13.48
CA THR A 121 5.13 11.53 13.58
C THR A 121 4.12 12.25 14.50
N GLU A 122 4.35 13.52 14.83
CA GLU A 122 3.34 14.34 15.51
C GLU A 122 2.03 14.40 14.69
N ALA A 123 2.14 14.54 13.37
CA ALA A 123 0.98 14.50 12.47
C ALA A 123 0.26 13.13 12.51
N GLY A 124 1.03 12.03 12.57
CA GLY A 124 0.48 10.68 12.68
C GLY A 124 -0.25 10.46 14.00
N MET A 125 0.30 10.94 15.11
CA MET A 125 -0.36 10.88 16.42
C MET A 125 -1.65 11.71 16.49
N ALA A 126 -1.75 12.76 15.67
CA ALA A 126 -2.94 13.63 15.58
C ALA A 126 -3.94 13.19 14.50
N ASP A 127 -3.58 12.26 13.62
CA ASP A 127 -4.44 11.80 12.54
C ASP A 127 -5.52 10.84 13.07
N GLU A 128 -6.79 11.16 12.85
CA GLU A 128 -7.93 10.40 13.38
C GLU A 128 -7.96 8.93 12.91
N LEU A 129 -7.42 8.65 11.71
CA LEU A 129 -7.48 7.31 11.13
C LEU A 129 -6.38 6.39 11.63
N ILE A 130 -5.18 6.92 11.98
CA ILE A 130 -4.04 6.11 12.43
C ILE A 130 -3.60 6.37 13.88
N SER A 131 -4.20 7.35 14.58
CA SER A 131 -3.87 7.64 15.99
C SER A 131 -4.11 6.48 16.96
N HIS A 132 -4.73 5.39 16.50
CA HIS A 132 -4.88 4.14 17.27
C HIS A 132 -3.66 3.22 17.15
N PHE A 133 -2.72 3.49 16.25
CA PHE A 133 -1.46 2.76 16.18
C PHE A 133 -0.59 3.13 17.40
N ASP A 134 0.21 2.18 17.88
CA ASP A 134 1.24 2.50 18.86
C ASP A 134 2.26 3.47 18.26
N LYS A 135 2.90 4.29 19.12
CA LYS A 135 3.95 5.22 18.65
C LYS A 135 5.09 4.54 17.92
N GLU A 136 5.36 3.30 18.30
CA GLU A 136 6.29 2.39 17.65
C GLU A 136 5.54 1.09 17.40
N MET A 137 5.41 0.67 16.13
CA MET A 137 4.68 -0.53 15.74
C MET A 137 5.49 -1.33 14.72
N LEU A 138 5.65 -2.63 14.96
CA LEU A 138 6.27 -3.55 14.02
C LEU A 138 5.32 -3.82 12.85
N VAL A 139 5.82 -3.63 11.62
CA VAL A 139 5.11 -3.90 10.37
C VAL A 139 6.03 -4.57 9.36
N ALA A 140 5.47 -5.13 8.32
CA ALA A 140 6.24 -5.69 7.23
C ALA A 140 6.73 -4.60 6.27
N HIS A 141 7.91 -4.81 5.70
CA HIS A 141 8.52 -3.98 4.66
C HIS A 141 9.02 -4.86 3.52
N TRP A 142 8.85 -4.39 2.29
CA TRP A 142 9.38 -5.04 1.09
C TRP A 142 9.60 -3.99 0.00
N HIS A 143 10.54 -3.07 0.21
CA HIS A 143 10.71 -1.92 -0.69
C HIS A 143 12.15 -1.36 -0.68
N GLY A 144 12.51 -0.71 -1.77
CA GLY A 144 13.73 0.09 -1.92
C GLY A 144 13.43 1.52 -2.39
N ASP A 145 12.16 1.81 -2.67
CA ASP A 145 11.66 3.11 -3.09
C ASP A 145 10.69 3.67 -2.06
N MET A 146 10.35 4.94 -2.18
CA MET A 146 9.41 5.64 -1.31
C MET A 146 8.53 6.60 -2.11
N PRO A 147 7.26 6.83 -1.67
CA PRO A 147 6.33 7.70 -2.39
C PRO A 147 6.77 9.15 -2.37
N GLY A 148 6.48 9.86 -3.46
CA GLY A 148 6.67 11.29 -3.57
C GLY A 148 5.71 12.08 -2.70
N LEU A 149 6.12 13.27 -2.27
CA LEU A 149 5.29 14.17 -1.48
C LEU A 149 4.75 15.30 -2.37
N THR A 150 3.49 15.65 -2.13
CA THR A 150 2.90 16.89 -2.64
C THR A 150 3.04 17.99 -1.57
N GLU A 151 2.76 19.22 -1.94
CA GLU A 151 2.79 20.35 -1.00
C GLU A 151 1.84 20.16 0.21
N GLN A 152 0.72 19.44 0.00
CA GLN A 152 -0.28 19.19 1.03
C GLN A 152 -0.13 17.85 1.74
N ALA A 153 0.77 16.98 1.25
CA ALA A 153 0.97 15.67 1.83
C ALA A 153 1.57 15.75 3.24
N GLN A 154 1.12 14.88 4.12
CA GLN A 154 1.64 14.75 5.47
C GLN A 154 2.22 13.37 5.68
N VAL A 155 3.48 13.31 6.08
CA VAL A 155 4.11 12.07 6.53
C VAL A 155 3.60 11.77 7.93
N LEU A 156 2.92 10.65 8.07
CA LEU A 156 2.31 10.22 9.33
C LEU A 156 3.17 9.19 10.08
N ALA A 157 3.98 8.40 9.35
CA ALA A 157 4.93 7.47 9.94
C ALA A 157 6.20 7.36 9.09
N TYR A 158 7.31 7.03 9.77
CA TYR A 158 8.62 6.74 9.18
C TYR A 158 9.25 5.51 9.84
N SER A 159 10.29 4.95 9.24
CA SER A 159 11.16 3.94 9.83
C SER A 159 12.60 4.45 9.90
N LYS A 160 13.51 3.66 10.50
CA LYS A 160 14.94 4.00 10.49
C LYS A 160 15.56 3.90 9.09
N GLY A 161 15.00 3.06 8.22
CA GLY A 161 15.48 2.86 6.84
C GLY A 161 14.83 3.81 5.84
N CYS A 162 13.59 4.26 6.10
CA CYS A 162 12.81 5.07 5.15
C CYS A 162 12.03 6.19 5.86
N PRO A 163 12.15 7.46 5.41
CA PRO A 163 11.48 8.59 6.04
C PRO A 163 9.98 8.70 5.71
N ARG A 164 9.43 7.84 4.83
CA ARG A 164 8.06 7.96 4.31
C ARG A 164 7.36 6.60 4.28
N GLN A 165 6.81 6.17 5.43
CA GLN A 165 6.14 4.88 5.56
C GLN A 165 4.62 4.97 5.46
N ILE A 166 4.01 6.00 6.04
CA ILE A 166 2.58 6.28 5.90
C ILE A 166 2.40 7.76 5.56
N ILE A 167 1.64 8.03 4.51
CA ILE A 167 1.40 9.38 4.01
C ILE A 167 -0.09 9.59 3.84
N ARG A 168 -0.58 10.75 4.28
CA ARG A 168 -1.90 11.25 3.94
C ARG A 168 -1.78 12.33 2.88
N TYR A 169 -2.37 12.11 1.71
CA TYR A 169 -2.41 13.09 0.61
C TYR A 169 -3.66 13.96 0.66
N ALA A 170 -4.78 13.40 1.13
CA ALA A 170 -6.06 14.09 1.33
C ALA A 170 -6.86 13.34 2.43
N PRO A 171 -8.00 13.87 2.92
CA PRO A 171 -8.77 13.23 3.99
C PRO A 171 -9.15 11.78 3.74
N LEU A 172 -9.39 11.39 2.48
CA LEU A 172 -9.74 10.02 2.08
C LEU A 172 -8.65 9.31 1.28
N VAL A 173 -7.41 9.85 1.22
CA VAL A 173 -6.34 9.35 0.33
C VAL A 173 -5.08 9.09 1.12
N TYR A 174 -4.72 7.81 1.26
CA TYR A 174 -3.58 7.36 2.04
C TYR A 174 -2.66 6.46 1.21
N GLY A 175 -1.36 6.62 1.43
CA GLY A 175 -0.32 5.75 0.89
C GLY A 175 0.48 5.09 2.03
N PHE A 176 0.55 3.77 2.02
CA PHE A 176 1.36 2.96 2.92
C PHE A 176 2.52 2.38 2.11
N GLN A 177 3.75 2.82 2.36
CA GLN A 177 4.93 2.19 1.76
C GLN A 177 5.23 0.85 2.42
N CYS A 178 5.01 0.76 3.73
CA CYS A 178 5.04 -0.50 4.47
C CYS A 178 3.78 -1.34 4.22
N HIS A 179 3.86 -2.60 4.59
CA HIS A 179 2.82 -3.60 4.38
C HIS A 179 2.18 -4.00 5.71
N LEU A 180 0.90 -3.66 5.90
CA LEU A 180 0.12 -4.12 7.04
C LEU A 180 -0.86 -5.25 6.64
N GLU A 181 -0.99 -5.50 5.34
CA GLU A 181 -1.91 -6.49 4.77
C GLU A 181 -1.33 -7.90 4.69
N LEU A 182 -0.02 -8.04 4.72
CA LEU A 182 0.62 -9.36 4.55
C LEU A 182 0.20 -10.32 5.65
N ASN A 183 -0.03 -11.57 5.27
CA ASN A 183 -0.26 -12.72 6.14
C ASN A 183 0.73 -13.84 5.79
N ALA A 184 0.72 -14.94 6.54
CA ALA A 184 1.66 -16.04 6.35
C ALA A 184 1.70 -16.57 4.91
N LYS A 185 0.52 -16.68 4.25
CA LYS A 185 0.43 -17.16 2.87
C LYS A 185 1.05 -16.18 1.87
N ALA A 186 0.78 -14.89 2.01
CA ALA A 186 1.33 -13.85 1.14
C ALA A 186 2.85 -13.74 1.31
N ILE A 187 3.35 -13.84 2.54
CA ILE A 187 4.78 -13.85 2.84
C ILE A 187 5.50 -15.03 2.20
N ASP A 188 4.95 -16.24 2.26
CA ASP A 188 5.58 -17.39 1.61
C ASP A 188 5.71 -17.20 0.10
N LYS A 189 4.73 -16.59 -0.55
CA LYS A 189 4.79 -16.24 -1.98
C LYS A 189 5.87 -15.18 -2.25
N LEU A 190 5.92 -14.11 -1.47
CA LEU A 190 6.92 -13.05 -1.60
C LEU A 190 8.34 -13.59 -1.40
N ILE A 191 8.58 -14.40 -0.37
CA ILE A 191 9.88 -15.04 -0.13
C ILE A 191 10.27 -15.92 -1.32
N ALA A 192 9.34 -16.72 -1.85
CA ALA A 192 9.61 -17.58 -3.00
C ALA A 192 9.95 -16.77 -4.25
N ALA A 193 9.21 -15.69 -4.52
CA ALA A 193 9.46 -14.82 -5.66
C ALA A 193 10.77 -14.01 -5.54
N SER A 194 11.20 -13.70 -4.32
CA SER A 194 12.36 -12.84 -4.03
C SER A 194 13.58 -13.59 -3.49
N ALA A 195 13.62 -14.93 -3.60
CA ALA A 195 14.70 -15.74 -3.01
C ALA A 195 16.11 -15.28 -3.39
N SER A 196 16.34 -15.00 -4.70
CA SER A 196 17.64 -14.50 -5.19
C SER A 196 17.98 -13.09 -4.68
N GLU A 197 16.98 -12.27 -4.40
CA GLU A 197 17.16 -10.93 -3.83
C GLU A 197 17.59 -11.02 -2.36
N LEU A 198 16.90 -11.85 -1.58
CA LEU A 198 17.22 -12.09 -0.17
C LEU A 198 18.63 -12.63 0.02
N GLU A 199 19.06 -13.59 -0.84
CA GLU A 199 20.43 -14.12 -0.80
C GLU A 199 21.50 -13.05 -1.05
N LYS A 200 21.28 -12.16 -2.03
CA LYS A 200 22.23 -11.10 -2.41
C LYS A 200 22.28 -9.94 -1.40
N ALA A 201 21.24 -9.75 -0.65
CA ALA A 201 21.05 -8.61 0.23
C ALA A 201 21.21 -8.95 1.73
N ALA A 202 21.66 -10.16 2.07
CA ALA A 202 21.76 -10.65 3.44
C ALA A 202 22.62 -9.80 4.39
N ASP A 203 23.56 -9.01 3.85
CA ASP A 203 24.45 -8.13 4.63
C ASP A 203 23.91 -6.71 4.83
N TYR A 204 22.74 -6.40 4.28
CA TYR A 204 22.15 -5.07 4.44
C TYR A 204 21.45 -4.91 5.79
N PRO A 205 21.55 -3.72 6.46
CA PRO A 205 21.13 -3.53 7.85
C PRO A 205 19.62 -3.65 8.09
N PHE A 206 18.80 -3.53 7.03
CA PHE A 206 17.34 -3.60 7.10
C PHE A 206 16.78 -4.74 6.24
N ILE A 207 17.51 -5.86 6.15
CA ILE A 207 17.04 -7.05 5.46
C ILE A 207 17.17 -8.24 6.39
N GLN A 208 16.05 -8.89 6.65
CA GLN A 208 15.96 -10.10 7.47
C GLN A 208 16.02 -11.36 6.59
N SER A 209 16.45 -12.46 7.19
CA SER A 209 16.40 -13.78 6.56
C SER A 209 14.95 -14.25 6.37
N ALA A 210 14.74 -15.17 5.43
CA ALA A 210 13.43 -15.78 5.21
C ALA A 210 12.88 -16.49 6.46
N GLU A 211 13.75 -17.03 7.32
CA GLU A 211 13.37 -17.70 8.58
C GLU A 211 12.86 -16.68 9.60
N GLU A 212 13.56 -15.56 9.78
CA GLU A 212 13.13 -14.46 10.66
C GLU A 212 11.79 -13.89 10.21
N ILE A 213 11.64 -13.64 8.89
CA ILE A 213 10.39 -13.12 8.32
C ILE A 213 9.21 -14.06 8.59
N ARG A 214 9.37 -15.38 8.41
CA ARG A 214 8.32 -16.36 8.67
C ARG A 214 7.95 -16.51 10.14
N SER A 215 8.83 -16.17 11.07
CA SER A 215 8.60 -16.32 12.50
C SER A 215 7.68 -15.26 13.10
N PHE A 216 7.30 -14.25 12.33
CA PHE A 216 6.54 -13.10 12.83
C PHE A 216 5.04 -13.38 12.97
N ASP A 217 4.38 -12.75 13.96
CA ASP A 217 2.94 -12.76 14.13
C ASP A 217 2.31 -11.56 13.39
N TYR A 218 1.67 -11.83 12.26
CA TYR A 218 1.03 -10.83 11.40
C TYR A 218 -0.28 -10.27 11.96
N SER A 219 -0.88 -10.95 12.94
CA SER A 219 -2.24 -10.68 13.39
C SER A 219 -2.39 -9.26 13.94
N VAL A 220 -1.40 -8.77 14.67
CA VAL A 220 -1.44 -7.43 15.28
C VAL A 220 -1.49 -6.35 14.21
N MET A 221 -0.60 -6.37 13.22
CA MET A 221 -0.59 -5.36 12.16
C MET A 221 -1.84 -5.43 11.28
N ASN A 222 -2.36 -6.65 10.99
CA ASN A 222 -3.60 -6.83 10.25
C ASN A 222 -4.81 -6.23 11.01
N GLN A 223 -4.88 -6.40 12.33
CA GLN A 223 -5.93 -5.78 13.15
C GLN A 223 -5.87 -4.25 13.09
N GLN A 224 -4.68 -3.66 13.15
CA GLN A 224 -4.52 -2.21 13.03
C GLN A 224 -4.96 -1.71 11.65
N LEU A 225 -4.62 -2.45 10.59
CA LEU A 225 -5.12 -2.16 9.24
C LEU A 225 -6.65 -2.21 9.18
N PHE A 226 -7.29 -3.21 9.78
CA PHE A 226 -8.75 -3.33 9.78
C PHE A 226 -9.41 -2.14 10.47
N ILE A 227 -8.88 -1.70 11.61
CA ILE A 227 -9.38 -0.51 12.30
C ILE A 227 -9.21 0.74 11.44
N PHE A 228 -8.07 0.90 10.78
CA PHE A 228 -7.82 1.99 9.84
C PHE A 228 -8.85 1.99 8.69
N MET A 229 -9.06 0.84 8.05
CA MET A 229 -9.99 0.71 6.92
C MET A 229 -11.45 0.95 7.34
N ASP A 230 -11.85 0.48 8.53
CA ASP A 230 -13.17 0.77 9.11
C ASP A 230 -13.38 2.28 9.32
N LYS A 231 -12.37 2.98 9.85
CA LYS A 231 -12.42 4.44 10.06
C LYS A 231 -12.45 5.19 8.71
N LEU A 232 -11.65 4.77 7.74
CA LEU A 232 -11.60 5.38 6.40
C LEU A 232 -12.96 5.24 5.69
N MET A 233 -13.57 4.06 5.74
CA MET A 233 -14.88 3.83 5.15
C MET A 233 -15.99 4.61 5.88
N ARG A 234 -15.92 4.73 7.19
CA ARG A 234 -16.86 5.57 7.95
C ARG A 234 -16.74 7.04 7.57
N LEU A 235 -15.50 7.53 7.43
CA LEU A 235 -15.27 8.91 6.98
C LEU A 235 -15.83 9.13 5.57
N TYR A 236 -15.62 8.18 4.65
CA TYR A 236 -16.22 8.23 3.32
C TYR A 236 -17.75 8.29 3.37
N GLN A 237 -18.40 7.44 4.17
CA GLN A 237 -19.85 7.40 4.31
C GLN A 237 -20.41 8.74 4.79
N ASN A 238 -19.76 9.34 5.80
CA ASN A 238 -20.19 10.64 6.34
C ASN A 238 -20.05 11.80 5.33
N ASN A 239 -19.19 11.65 4.32
CA ASN A 239 -18.99 12.69 3.30
C ASN A 239 -19.98 12.58 2.11
N ILE A 240 -20.70 11.47 1.97
CA ILE A 240 -21.71 11.27 0.90
C ILE A 240 -23.15 11.40 1.39
N GLU A 241 -23.39 11.49 2.70
CA GLU A 241 -24.68 11.82 3.34
C GLU A 241 -24.87 13.35 3.39
#